data_67f7edbeb95c6a36af106221115861ec
#
_entry.id   67f7edbeb95c6a36af106221115861ec
#
_cell.length_a   1.000
_cell.length_b   1.000
_cell.length_c   1.000
_cell.angle_alpha   90.00
_cell.angle_beta   90.00
_cell.angle_gamma   90.00
#
_symmetry.space_group_name_H-M   'P 1'
#
loop_
_entity.id
_entity.type
_entity.pdbx_description
1 polymer ?
#
loop_
_entity_poly.entity_id
_entity_poly.type
_entity_poly.pdbx_seq_one_letter_code
_entity_poly.pdbx_strand_id
1 'polypeptide(L)'
;MKTKKRKMSRILFGVSLTLLAQGSSADLVGAALPGGTLDPLTIPKYVIPLVIPPEMPKSTVQPGAPAADYNIAVRQFQQQILPGGIWDPAGVYNLPATTVWSYGRAEDAPPDSSAIGGAAGVAPAPNSTFNYPAFTVEATSMLPTRVRWINDLVDANGNYLPHLFAIDQTLHWANPAMECMDGTMQTDCAGMSALPYTGPVPIVTHVHGSHVNPESDGYPEAWWLPDALNIPAGYATQGSLYDQYDRTNTVLGSAFYAYENDQPATTIWYHDHAMGMTRVNVYAGPAGFWLIRGGANGDANVLDAATGLAAQLPGPAPALGAGDPNFDGAYRSTIREIPIAIQDRSFNADGSLFYPDHRSFFELLTPPDLQIPFFPDPASDIPPIWNPEAFFNTMVVNGAVWPALEVAPAKYRFRLLNGCSSRFLNIALVNQTSGIEMPFHQIGGDQGFLPEVVRV
;
A
#
# COMPACT_ATOMS: atom_id res chain seq x y z
N MET A 1 40.28 2.97 29.87
CA MET A 1 39.05 3.50 29.19
C MET A 1 38.06 2.37 29.06
N LYS A 2 36.97 2.36 29.88
CA LYS A 2 35.93 1.32 29.84
C LYS A 2 34.89 1.76 28.84
N THR A 3 34.83 1.13 27.68
CA THR A 3 33.78 1.30 26.70
C THR A 3 32.48 0.72 27.26
N LYS A 4 31.54 1.59 27.64
CA LYS A 4 30.18 1.19 27.97
C LYS A 4 29.49 0.72 26.68
N LYS A 5 29.30 -0.59 26.51
CA LYS A 5 28.39 -1.14 25.52
C LYS A 5 26.99 -0.59 25.83
N ARG A 6 26.46 0.28 24.99
CA ARG A 6 25.07 0.73 25.03
C ARG A 6 24.19 -0.48 24.73
N LYS A 7 23.30 -0.85 25.65
CA LYS A 7 22.27 -1.86 25.39
C LYS A 7 21.27 -1.29 24.39
N MET A 8 21.14 -1.93 23.25
CA MET A 8 20.04 -1.71 22.32
C MET A 8 18.81 -2.50 22.82
N SER A 9 17.65 -1.86 22.80
CA SER A 9 16.37 -2.50 23.10
C SER A 9 15.63 -2.81 21.83
N ARG A 10 14.92 -3.93 21.79
CA ARG A 10 14.06 -4.32 20.65
C ARG A 10 12.63 -3.89 20.94
N ILE A 11 12.01 -3.20 20.00
CA ILE A 11 10.56 -2.99 19.97
C ILE A 11 9.97 -4.10 19.11
N LEU A 12 9.10 -4.89 19.72
CA LEU A 12 8.36 -5.95 19.06
C LEU A 12 6.98 -5.42 18.74
N PHE A 13 6.63 -5.35 17.47
CA PHE A 13 5.30 -4.98 17.03
C PHE A 13 4.37 -6.19 17.17
N GLY A 14 3.76 -6.33 18.35
CA GLY A 14 2.69 -7.27 18.58
C GLY A 14 1.35 -6.54 18.53
N VAL A 15 0.55 -6.78 17.51
CA VAL A 15 -0.84 -6.33 17.48
C VAL A 15 -1.67 -7.36 18.25
N SER A 16 -2.15 -7.00 19.44
CA SER A 16 -3.10 -7.83 20.17
C SER A 16 -4.49 -7.65 19.55
N LEU A 17 -4.98 -8.67 18.88
CA LEU A 17 -6.29 -8.69 18.26
C LEU A 17 -7.34 -8.97 19.33
N THR A 18 -8.04 -7.95 19.83
CA THR A 18 -9.24 -8.16 20.62
C THR A 18 -10.44 -8.14 19.69
N LEU A 19 -10.96 -9.33 19.36
CA LEU A 19 -12.25 -9.46 18.71
C LEU A 19 -13.34 -9.13 19.74
N LEU A 20 -14.03 -8.02 19.56
CA LEU A 20 -15.33 -7.81 20.14
C LEU A 20 -16.38 -8.43 19.23
N ALA A 21 -16.54 -9.75 19.32
CA ALA A 21 -17.69 -10.45 18.76
C ALA A 21 -18.75 -10.55 19.85
N GLN A 22 -19.79 -9.78 19.76
CA GLN A 22 -21.07 -10.13 20.41
C GLN A 22 -21.83 -11.05 19.45
N GLY A 23 -21.87 -12.33 19.78
CA GLY A 23 -22.69 -13.34 19.09
C GLY A 23 -21.87 -14.59 18.81
N SER A 24 -22.14 -15.66 19.57
CA SER A 24 -21.74 -17.06 19.41
C SER A 24 -20.43 -17.28 18.63
N SER A 25 -19.34 -17.35 19.36
CA SER A 25 -18.05 -17.81 18.88
C SER A 25 -18.11 -19.31 18.55
N ALA A 26 -18.32 -19.64 17.30
CA ALA A 26 -17.72 -20.85 16.77
C ALA A 26 -16.24 -20.52 16.51
N ASP A 27 -15.35 -21.37 16.98
CA ASP A 27 -13.91 -21.25 16.91
C ASP A 27 -13.42 -21.00 15.46
N LEU A 28 -13.29 -19.75 15.07
CA LEU A 28 -12.59 -19.34 13.83
C LEU A 28 -11.10 -19.10 14.08
N VAL A 29 -10.59 -19.49 15.25
CA VAL A 29 -9.18 -19.44 15.56
C VAL A 29 -8.55 -20.76 15.12
N GLY A 30 -7.84 -20.73 13.98
CA GLY A 30 -6.94 -21.82 13.56
C GLY A 30 -7.41 -22.73 12.43
N ALA A 31 -8.54 -22.44 11.75
CA ALA A 31 -8.78 -23.11 10.48
C ALA A 31 -7.83 -22.52 9.43
N ALA A 32 -7.03 -23.36 8.78
CA ALA A 32 -6.37 -23.01 7.55
C ALA A 32 -7.45 -22.41 6.62
N LEU A 33 -7.22 -21.22 6.09
CA LEU A 33 -8.17 -20.62 5.17
C LEU A 33 -8.37 -21.57 4.00
N PRO A 34 -9.60 -21.77 3.50
CA PRO A 34 -9.85 -22.65 2.36
C PRO A 34 -8.94 -22.27 1.19
N GLY A 35 -8.31 -23.23 0.53
CA GLY A 35 -7.48 -22.99 -0.66
C GLY A 35 -5.97 -23.11 -0.49
N GLY A 36 -5.46 -23.54 0.68
CA GLY A 36 -4.03 -23.85 0.84
C GLY A 36 -3.17 -22.69 1.29
N THR A 37 -3.77 -21.71 1.98
CA THR A 37 -3.03 -20.60 2.59
C THR A 37 -2.07 -21.10 3.67
N LEU A 38 -0.96 -20.37 3.85
CA LEU A 38 -0.04 -20.58 4.97
C LEU A 38 -0.75 -20.38 6.30
N ASP A 39 -0.54 -21.33 7.23
CA ASP A 39 -0.95 -21.12 8.61
C ASP A 39 -0.11 -19.97 9.22
N PRO A 40 -0.72 -18.87 9.66
CA PRO A 40 0.01 -17.74 10.22
C PRO A 40 0.78 -18.08 11.50
N LEU A 41 0.42 -19.18 12.19
CA LEU A 41 1.14 -19.68 13.36
C LEU A 41 2.48 -20.34 13.00
N THR A 42 2.64 -20.76 11.75
CA THR A 42 3.90 -21.36 11.27
C THR A 42 4.88 -20.32 10.73
N ILE A 43 4.44 -19.08 10.52
CA ILE A 43 5.31 -18.00 10.04
C ILE A 43 6.11 -17.44 11.23
N PRO A 44 7.45 -17.49 11.21
CA PRO A 44 8.29 -16.96 12.27
C PRO A 44 8.08 -15.47 12.47
N LYS A 45 7.92 -15.03 13.72
CA LYS A 45 7.69 -13.63 14.09
C LYS A 45 8.96 -12.97 14.57
N TYR A 46 9.10 -11.68 14.27
CA TYR A 46 10.18 -10.81 14.77
C TYR A 46 11.59 -11.21 14.31
N VAL A 47 11.67 -11.93 13.22
CA VAL A 47 12.94 -12.37 12.61
C VAL A 47 13.39 -11.47 11.45
N ILE A 48 12.45 -10.72 10.86
CA ILE A 48 12.73 -9.74 9.81
C ILE A 48 12.90 -8.35 10.45
N PRO A 49 13.90 -7.55 10.05
CA PRO A 49 13.99 -6.16 10.46
C PRO A 49 12.84 -5.34 9.84
N LEU A 50 12.31 -4.36 10.59
CA LEU A 50 11.35 -3.41 10.03
C LEU A 50 11.97 -2.69 8.83
N VAL A 51 11.32 -2.76 7.68
CA VAL A 51 11.72 -1.94 6.53
C VAL A 51 11.32 -0.49 6.81
N ILE A 52 12.23 0.45 6.55
CA ILE A 52 11.99 1.89 6.67
C ILE A 52 11.88 2.45 5.26
N PRO A 53 10.69 2.87 4.78
CA PRO A 53 10.55 3.44 3.45
C PRO A 53 11.42 4.71 3.34
N PRO A 54 12.34 4.78 2.36
CA PRO A 54 13.06 6.02 2.05
C PRO A 54 12.15 7.10 1.49
N GLU A 55 12.68 8.30 1.36
CA GLU A 55 12.04 9.36 0.58
C GLU A 55 12.07 9.03 -0.92
N MET A 56 10.95 9.23 -1.62
CA MET A 56 10.86 9.09 -3.07
C MET A 56 11.70 10.18 -3.74
N PRO A 57 12.71 9.83 -4.54
CA PRO A 57 13.50 10.83 -5.23
C PRO A 57 12.70 11.45 -6.38
N LYS A 58 12.89 12.76 -6.60
CA LYS A 58 12.34 13.44 -7.77
C LYS A 58 12.89 12.84 -9.06
N SER A 59 12.07 12.87 -10.10
CA SER A 59 12.48 12.36 -11.41
C SER A 59 13.53 13.25 -12.06
N THR A 60 14.55 12.61 -12.61
CA THR A 60 15.62 13.28 -13.39
C THR A 60 15.40 13.13 -14.89
N VAL A 61 14.55 12.19 -15.30
CA VAL A 61 14.18 11.93 -16.69
C VAL A 61 12.71 12.30 -16.88
N GLN A 62 12.42 13.03 -17.96
CA GLN A 62 11.04 13.38 -18.34
C GLN A 62 10.64 12.52 -19.54
N PRO A 63 9.69 11.59 -19.40
CA PRO A 63 9.25 10.73 -20.51
C PRO A 63 8.46 11.49 -21.58
N GLY A 64 7.95 12.67 -21.25
CA GLY A 64 7.17 13.52 -22.14
C GLY A 64 6.77 14.84 -21.47
N ALA A 65 5.99 15.65 -22.18
CA ALA A 65 5.43 16.88 -21.64
C ALA A 65 4.11 16.61 -20.90
N PRO A 66 3.76 17.48 -19.94
CA PRO A 66 4.57 18.52 -19.30
C PRO A 66 5.62 17.93 -18.36
N ALA A 67 6.58 18.72 -17.91
CA ALA A 67 7.55 18.26 -16.93
C ALA A 67 6.90 18.07 -15.55
N ALA A 68 7.17 16.94 -14.93
CA ALA A 68 6.71 16.59 -13.59
C ALA A 68 7.86 16.65 -12.56
N ASP A 69 7.54 16.91 -11.30
CA ASP A 69 8.48 16.70 -10.19
C ASP A 69 8.77 15.22 -9.99
N TYR A 70 7.71 14.42 -10.14
CA TYR A 70 7.76 12.97 -10.03
C TYR A 70 7.08 12.31 -11.22
N ASN A 71 7.76 11.39 -11.89
CA ASN A 71 7.17 10.41 -12.79
C ASN A 71 7.15 9.08 -12.04
N ILE A 72 5.99 8.69 -11.52
CA ILE A 72 5.82 7.51 -10.68
C ILE A 72 5.04 6.46 -11.46
N ALA A 73 5.63 5.27 -11.60
CA ALA A 73 5.01 4.15 -12.29
C ALA A 73 4.54 3.07 -11.30
N VAL A 74 3.45 2.40 -11.64
CA VAL A 74 3.04 1.14 -10.99
C VAL A 74 3.61 0.00 -11.81
N ARG A 75 4.38 -0.89 -11.16
CA ARG A 75 4.95 -2.08 -11.79
C ARG A 75 4.79 -3.31 -10.93
N GLN A 76 4.83 -4.49 -11.56
CA GLN A 76 4.87 -5.78 -10.90
C GLN A 76 6.30 -6.20 -10.64
N PHE A 77 6.58 -6.72 -9.44
CA PHE A 77 7.86 -7.28 -9.06
C PHE A 77 7.72 -8.28 -7.92
N GLN A 78 8.81 -8.92 -7.54
CA GLN A 78 8.86 -9.79 -6.37
C GLN A 78 9.55 -9.09 -5.22
N GLN A 79 8.97 -9.20 -4.02
CA GLN A 79 9.56 -8.72 -2.77
C GLN A 79 9.55 -9.81 -1.71
N GLN A 80 10.62 -9.89 -0.92
CA GLN A 80 10.70 -10.79 0.21
C GLN A 80 9.94 -10.20 1.40
N ILE A 81 8.67 -10.58 1.55
CA ILE A 81 7.78 -10.16 2.64
C ILE A 81 7.83 -11.14 3.80
N LEU A 82 7.89 -12.43 3.47
CA LEU A 82 7.98 -13.55 4.40
C LEU A 82 9.43 -13.82 4.83
N PRO A 83 9.66 -14.48 5.99
CA PRO A 83 10.99 -14.91 6.40
C PRO A 83 11.64 -15.88 5.39
N GLY A 84 12.62 -15.41 4.67
CA GLY A 84 13.31 -16.14 3.62
C GLY A 84 14.25 -15.22 2.84
N GLY A 85 14.92 -15.73 1.83
CA GLY A 85 15.78 -14.95 0.94
C GLY A 85 16.77 -14.08 1.70
N ILE A 86 16.77 -12.78 1.41
CA ILE A 86 17.69 -11.80 2.03
C ILE A 86 17.49 -11.64 3.54
N TRP A 87 16.28 -11.92 4.06
CA TRP A 87 15.98 -11.85 5.49
C TRP A 87 16.40 -13.11 6.25
N ASP A 88 16.83 -14.14 5.51
CA ASP A 88 17.24 -15.43 6.05
C ASP A 88 18.52 -15.96 5.37
N PRO A 89 19.63 -15.23 5.48
CA PRO A 89 20.88 -15.61 4.81
C PRO A 89 21.44 -16.96 5.27
N ALA A 90 20.97 -17.48 6.40
CA ALA A 90 21.34 -18.81 6.91
C ALA A 90 20.44 -19.93 6.35
N GLY A 91 19.36 -19.60 5.62
CA GLY A 91 18.45 -20.57 5.05
C GLY A 91 17.65 -21.37 6.06
N VAL A 92 17.28 -20.74 7.19
CA VAL A 92 16.55 -21.41 8.29
C VAL A 92 15.08 -21.57 7.96
N TYR A 93 14.47 -20.57 7.33
CA TYR A 93 13.02 -20.50 7.10
C TYR A 93 12.64 -20.76 5.65
N ASN A 94 13.38 -20.19 4.71
CA ASN A 94 13.24 -20.39 3.25
C ASN A 94 11.82 -20.15 2.69
N LEU A 95 11.02 -19.26 3.29
CA LEU A 95 9.73 -18.92 2.71
C LEU A 95 9.93 -18.08 1.43
N PRO A 96 9.09 -18.31 0.40
CA PRO A 96 9.28 -17.70 -0.90
C PRO A 96 8.99 -16.18 -0.91
N ALA A 97 9.50 -15.51 -1.93
CA ALA A 97 9.16 -14.12 -2.21
C ALA A 97 7.73 -13.99 -2.73
N THR A 98 7.16 -12.83 -2.61
CA THR A 98 5.77 -12.52 -2.98
C THR A 98 5.76 -11.62 -4.21
N THR A 99 4.95 -11.97 -5.21
CA THR A 99 4.65 -11.06 -6.34
C THR A 99 3.69 -9.98 -5.85
N VAL A 100 4.09 -8.74 -6.04
CA VAL A 100 3.33 -7.54 -5.64
C VAL A 100 3.34 -6.50 -6.75
N TRP A 101 2.44 -5.53 -6.64
CA TRP A 101 2.52 -4.28 -7.35
C TRP A 101 2.97 -3.16 -6.41
N SER A 102 3.67 -2.17 -6.92
CA SER A 102 3.86 -0.94 -6.17
C SER A 102 4.30 0.21 -7.06
N TYR A 103 4.32 1.38 -6.45
CA TYR A 103 4.81 2.60 -7.05
C TYR A 103 6.32 2.70 -6.90
N GLY A 104 6.96 3.27 -7.91
CA GLY A 104 8.37 3.63 -7.92
C GLY A 104 8.66 4.66 -8.99
N ARG A 105 9.84 5.26 -8.97
CA ARG A 105 10.25 6.24 -9.96
C ARG A 105 10.37 5.57 -11.34
N ALA A 106 9.72 6.14 -12.36
CA ALA A 106 9.55 5.50 -13.67
C ALA A 106 10.86 5.16 -14.40
N GLU A 107 11.92 5.96 -14.15
CA GLU A 107 13.26 5.74 -14.73
C GLU A 107 14.05 4.62 -14.04
N ASP A 108 13.61 4.12 -12.89
CA ASP A 108 14.27 3.03 -12.18
C ASP A 108 13.69 1.69 -12.60
N ALA A 109 14.52 0.65 -12.64
CA ALA A 109 14.03 -0.70 -12.77
C ALA A 109 13.44 -1.19 -11.43
N PRO A 110 12.38 -2.01 -11.46
CA PRO A 110 11.97 -2.76 -10.27
C PRO A 110 13.12 -3.65 -9.77
N PRO A 111 13.11 -4.04 -8.47
CA PRO A 111 14.10 -4.98 -7.97
C PRO A 111 14.06 -6.24 -8.82
N ASP A 112 15.16 -6.50 -9.52
CA ASP A 112 15.36 -7.67 -10.38
C ASP A 112 14.13 -8.08 -11.21
N SER A 113 13.76 -7.23 -12.18
CA SER A 113 12.71 -7.55 -13.14
C SER A 113 13.03 -8.76 -14.03
N SER A 114 14.30 -9.23 -14.04
CA SER A 114 14.71 -10.47 -14.69
C SER A 114 14.38 -11.71 -13.84
N ALA A 115 14.07 -11.54 -12.59
CA ALA A 115 13.80 -12.60 -11.61
C ALA A 115 12.32 -12.88 -11.39
N ILE A 116 11.43 -12.50 -12.28
CA ILE A 116 10.12 -13.13 -12.37
C ILE A 116 10.37 -14.60 -12.73
N GLY A 117 10.68 -15.41 -11.73
CA GLY A 117 11.03 -16.83 -11.88
C GLY A 117 12.45 -17.23 -11.52
N GLY A 118 13.33 -16.30 -11.14
CA GLY A 118 14.70 -16.58 -10.77
C GLY A 118 15.03 -16.11 -9.34
N ALA A 119 15.72 -16.95 -8.67
CA ALA A 119 16.40 -16.79 -7.37
C ALA A 119 15.83 -15.76 -6.39
N ALA A 120 15.24 -16.31 -5.41
CA ALA A 120 14.79 -15.78 -4.15
C ALA A 120 15.43 -14.47 -3.68
N GLY A 121 14.55 -13.57 -3.29
CA GLY A 121 14.82 -12.73 -2.15
C GLY A 121 15.50 -11.43 -2.44
N VAL A 122 14.83 -10.54 -3.13
CA VAL A 122 15.32 -9.18 -3.20
C VAL A 122 14.47 -8.32 -2.27
N ALA A 123 15.12 -7.76 -1.24
CA ALA A 123 14.73 -6.49 -0.67
C ALA A 123 14.74 -5.45 -1.76
N PRO A 124 14.18 -4.26 -1.52
CA PRO A 124 14.36 -3.18 -2.47
C PRO A 124 15.82 -3.16 -2.91
N ALA A 125 16.05 -3.33 -4.20
CA ALA A 125 17.43 -3.31 -4.71
C ALA A 125 18.05 -1.97 -4.32
N PRO A 126 19.32 -1.90 -3.93
CA PRO A 126 19.95 -0.66 -3.44
C PRO A 126 19.83 0.51 -4.41
N ASN A 127 19.43 0.27 -5.65
CA ASN A 127 19.27 1.29 -6.69
C ASN A 127 17.85 1.36 -7.26
N SER A 128 16.88 0.69 -6.64
CA SER A 128 15.47 0.75 -7.06
C SER A 128 14.64 1.54 -6.07
N THR A 129 13.71 2.34 -6.57
CA THR A 129 12.71 3.03 -5.76
C THR A 129 11.42 2.24 -5.64
N PHE A 130 11.32 1.09 -6.32
CA PHE A 130 10.17 0.20 -6.20
C PHE A 130 10.26 -0.61 -4.92
N ASN A 131 9.25 -0.46 -4.07
CA ASN A 131 9.11 -1.16 -2.80
C ASN A 131 7.62 -1.29 -2.46
N TYR A 132 7.26 -2.32 -1.76
CA TYR A 132 5.92 -2.55 -1.20
C TYR A 132 5.97 -2.42 0.33
N PRO A 133 5.26 -1.45 0.95
CA PRO A 133 4.62 -0.29 0.33
C PRO A 133 5.63 0.68 -0.29
N ALA A 134 5.16 1.59 -1.12
CA ALA A 134 6.00 2.51 -1.88
C ALA A 134 6.80 3.48 -0.99
N PHE A 135 7.83 4.07 -1.57
CA PHE A 135 8.61 5.14 -0.94
C PHE A 135 7.73 6.35 -0.60
N THR A 136 8.15 7.10 0.41
CA THR A 136 7.43 8.26 0.91
C THR A 136 7.61 9.46 -0.01
N VAL A 137 6.52 10.02 -0.53
CA VAL A 137 6.58 11.32 -1.19
C VAL A 137 6.62 12.41 -0.12
N GLU A 138 7.62 13.27 -0.19
CA GLU A 138 7.79 14.43 0.70
C GLU A 138 7.37 15.70 -0.05
N ALA A 139 6.35 16.38 0.44
CA ALA A 139 5.85 17.63 -0.08
C ALA A 139 6.02 18.76 0.94
N THR A 140 6.02 20.00 0.47
CA THR A 140 6.10 21.16 1.33
C THR A 140 4.79 21.95 1.27
N SER A 141 4.25 22.29 2.43
CA SER A 141 3.03 23.11 2.54
C SER A 141 3.17 24.39 1.71
N MET A 142 2.14 24.74 0.93
CA MET A 142 2.06 25.88 0.03
C MET A 142 3.03 25.85 -1.16
N LEU A 143 3.67 24.70 -1.43
CA LEU A 143 4.47 24.50 -2.64
C LEU A 143 3.84 23.42 -3.51
N PRO A 144 3.40 23.74 -4.73
CA PRO A 144 2.82 22.76 -5.63
C PRO A 144 3.78 21.63 -5.97
N THR A 145 3.24 20.42 -6.06
CA THR A 145 3.93 19.21 -6.50
C THR A 145 3.20 18.64 -7.70
N ARG A 146 3.93 18.42 -8.80
CA ARG A 146 3.38 17.83 -10.03
C ARG A 146 3.84 16.40 -10.17
N VAL A 147 2.88 15.50 -10.38
CA VAL A 147 3.14 14.07 -10.50
C VAL A 147 2.52 13.54 -11.78
N ARG A 148 3.30 12.80 -12.56
CA ARG A 148 2.76 11.92 -13.60
C ARG A 148 2.66 10.52 -13.02
N TRP A 149 1.45 10.03 -12.90
CA TRP A 149 1.15 8.68 -12.49
C TRP A 149 1.06 7.77 -13.73
N ILE A 150 1.87 6.75 -13.80
CA ILE A 150 2.00 5.88 -14.97
C ILE A 150 1.52 4.47 -14.62
N ASN A 151 0.61 3.96 -15.40
CA ASN A 151 0.24 2.54 -15.37
C ASN A 151 1.24 1.78 -16.26
N ASP A 152 2.17 1.09 -15.64
CA ASP A 152 3.21 0.32 -16.32
C ASP A 152 3.12 -1.17 -15.92
N LEU A 153 1.86 -1.65 -15.81
CA LEU A 153 1.55 -3.07 -15.57
C LEU A 153 1.64 -3.85 -16.88
N VAL A 154 2.86 -3.93 -17.38
CA VAL A 154 3.20 -4.63 -18.63
C VAL A 154 4.34 -5.65 -18.40
N ASP A 155 4.36 -6.67 -19.25
CA ASP A 155 5.46 -7.64 -19.29
C ASP A 155 6.67 -7.09 -20.09
N ALA A 156 7.76 -7.87 -20.14
CA ALA A 156 8.97 -7.51 -20.88
C ALA A 156 8.76 -7.38 -22.40
N ASN A 157 7.65 -7.86 -22.93
CA ASN A 157 7.29 -7.75 -24.35
C ASN A 157 6.34 -6.55 -24.60
N GLY A 158 5.99 -5.79 -23.57
CA GLY A 158 5.04 -4.68 -23.65
C GLY A 158 3.57 -5.10 -23.70
N ASN A 159 3.25 -6.33 -23.32
CA ASN A 159 1.88 -6.77 -23.18
C ASN A 159 1.36 -6.47 -21.78
N TYR A 160 0.06 -6.15 -21.66
CA TYR A 160 -0.53 -5.94 -20.34
C TYR A 160 -0.43 -7.19 -19.45
N LEU A 161 -0.31 -6.97 -18.16
CA LEU A 161 -0.43 -8.00 -17.14
C LEU A 161 -1.88 -8.08 -16.67
N PRO A 162 -2.45 -9.28 -16.53
CA PRO A 162 -3.76 -9.44 -15.88
C PRO A 162 -3.64 -9.17 -14.38
N HIS A 163 -4.78 -8.96 -13.72
CA HIS A 163 -4.80 -8.77 -12.28
C HIS A 163 -4.31 -10.01 -11.53
N LEU A 164 -3.65 -9.80 -10.37
CA LEU A 164 -3.16 -10.90 -9.51
C LEU A 164 -4.30 -11.69 -8.87
N PHE A 165 -5.51 -11.09 -8.76
CA PHE A 165 -6.69 -11.67 -8.12
C PHE A 165 -7.86 -11.71 -9.07
N ALA A 166 -8.88 -12.51 -8.70
CA ALA A 166 -10.14 -12.54 -9.42
C ALA A 166 -10.89 -11.20 -9.28
N ILE A 167 -11.17 -10.58 -10.41
CA ILE A 167 -11.93 -9.33 -10.51
C ILE A 167 -13.36 -9.64 -10.91
N ASP A 168 -14.29 -9.21 -10.08
CA ASP A 168 -15.72 -9.39 -10.32
C ASP A 168 -16.26 -8.34 -11.29
N GLN A 169 -16.63 -8.79 -12.48
CA GLN A 169 -17.19 -7.93 -13.53
C GLN A 169 -18.66 -7.58 -13.29
N THR A 170 -19.33 -8.21 -12.34
CA THR A 170 -20.77 -7.97 -12.06
C THR A 170 -20.99 -6.85 -11.05
N LEU A 171 -19.92 -6.33 -10.45
CA LEU A 171 -19.93 -5.09 -9.69
C LEU A 171 -20.06 -3.88 -10.62
N HIS A 172 -20.42 -2.72 -10.09
CA HIS A 172 -20.17 -1.44 -10.73
C HIS A 172 -18.64 -1.18 -10.62
N TRP A 173 -17.95 -1.24 -11.72
CA TRP A 173 -16.48 -1.25 -11.74
C TRP A 173 -15.91 -0.46 -12.91
N ALA A 174 -14.61 -0.19 -12.86
CA ALA A 174 -13.84 0.37 -13.96
C ALA A 174 -13.78 -0.64 -15.12
N ASN A 175 -14.70 -0.49 -16.08
CA ASN A 175 -15.01 -1.49 -17.11
C ASN A 175 -14.40 -1.11 -18.47
N PRO A 176 -13.18 -1.59 -18.80
CA PRO A 176 -12.57 -1.26 -20.09
C PRO A 176 -13.30 -1.91 -21.30
N ALA A 177 -13.94 -3.05 -21.07
CA ALA A 177 -14.68 -3.73 -22.13
C ALA A 177 -15.95 -2.98 -22.58
N MET A 178 -16.42 -2.05 -21.74
CA MET A 178 -17.61 -1.22 -21.99
C MET A 178 -18.92 -2.00 -22.12
N GLU A 179 -18.92 -3.29 -21.83
CA GLU A 179 -20.11 -4.16 -21.92
C GLU A 179 -20.90 -4.07 -20.60
N CYS A 180 -22.00 -3.32 -20.60
CA CYS A 180 -22.83 -3.13 -19.44
C CYS A 180 -24.02 -4.10 -19.41
N MET A 181 -24.43 -4.47 -18.20
CA MET A 181 -25.57 -5.38 -17.97
C MET A 181 -26.90 -4.85 -18.49
N ASP A 182 -27.07 -3.54 -18.53
CA ASP A 182 -28.24 -2.87 -19.07
C ASP A 182 -28.24 -2.77 -20.61
N GLY A 183 -27.24 -3.32 -21.27
CA GLY A 183 -27.06 -3.29 -22.71
C GLY A 183 -26.48 -1.98 -23.26
N THR A 184 -26.08 -1.07 -22.38
CA THR A 184 -25.36 0.15 -22.76
C THR A 184 -23.88 -0.13 -22.91
N MET A 185 -23.13 0.83 -23.46
CA MET A 185 -21.67 0.80 -23.56
C MET A 185 -21.11 1.95 -22.73
N GLN A 186 -20.59 1.63 -21.54
CA GLN A 186 -20.03 2.61 -20.61
C GLN A 186 -18.77 2.07 -19.95
N THR A 187 -17.92 2.97 -19.47
CA THR A 187 -16.62 2.66 -18.87
C THR A 187 -16.68 2.43 -17.36
N ASP A 188 -17.86 2.53 -16.76
CA ASP A 188 -18.11 2.50 -15.33
C ASP A 188 -19.48 1.90 -15.02
N CYS A 189 -19.65 0.62 -15.26
CA CYS A 189 -20.91 -0.08 -15.11
C CYS A 189 -20.71 -1.51 -14.62
N ALA A 190 -21.80 -2.14 -14.15
CA ALA A 190 -21.83 -3.57 -13.89
C ALA A 190 -21.86 -4.35 -15.22
N GLY A 191 -21.00 -5.34 -15.37
CA GLY A 191 -20.98 -6.24 -16.52
C GLY A 191 -21.82 -7.49 -16.30
N MET A 192 -22.05 -8.25 -17.37
CA MET A 192 -22.83 -9.50 -17.32
C MET A 192 -21.99 -10.75 -17.06
N SER A 193 -20.67 -10.68 -17.20
CA SER A 193 -19.82 -11.85 -17.12
C SER A 193 -19.62 -12.31 -15.69
N ALA A 194 -19.90 -13.60 -15.44
CA ALA A 194 -19.59 -14.27 -14.19
C ALA A 194 -18.15 -14.70 -14.03
N LEU A 195 -17.39 -14.67 -15.11
CA LEU A 195 -16.01 -15.07 -15.10
C LEU A 195 -15.15 -13.92 -14.55
N PRO A 196 -14.07 -14.23 -13.86
CA PRO A 196 -13.10 -13.21 -13.48
C PRO A 196 -12.57 -12.44 -14.71
N TYR A 197 -12.40 -11.13 -14.55
CA TYR A 197 -11.78 -10.31 -15.57
C TYR A 197 -10.28 -10.63 -15.70
N THR A 198 -9.79 -10.79 -16.93
CA THR A 198 -8.41 -11.14 -17.24
C THR A 198 -7.74 -10.15 -18.19
N GLY A 199 -8.39 -9.02 -18.46
CA GLY A 199 -7.85 -7.96 -19.33
C GLY A 199 -6.83 -7.04 -18.64
N PRO A 200 -6.47 -5.93 -19.33
CA PRO A 200 -5.57 -4.92 -18.79
C PRO A 200 -6.17 -4.24 -17.55
N VAL A 201 -5.35 -3.95 -16.57
CA VAL A 201 -5.82 -3.45 -15.27
C VAL A 201 -5.98 -1.93 -15.27
N PRO A 202 -7.19 -1.41 -15.04
CA PRO A 202 -7.39 0.01 -14.79
C PRO A 202 -6.76 0.43 -13.46
N ILE A 203 -6.10 1.58 -13.45
CA ILE A 203 -5.66 2.24 -12.23
C ILE A 203 -6.08 3.70 -12.24
N VAL A 204 -6.21 4.27 -11.06
CA VAL A 204 -6.20 5.72 -10.83
C VAL A 204 -5.56 6.00 -9.48
N THR A 205 -4.64 6.94 -9.38
CA THR A 205 -4.01 7.27 -8.11
C THR A 205 -4.72 8.42 -7.44
N HIS A 206 -5.04 8.24 -6.16
CA HIS A 206 -5.63 9.24 -5.28
C HIS A 206 -4.67 9.53 -4.13
N VAL A 207 -4.47 10.81 -3.80
CA VAL A 207 -3.76 11.24 -2.59
C VAL A 207 -4.79 11.51 -1.50
N HIS A 208 -5.01 10.50 -0.68
CA HIS A 208 -6.07 10.46 0.34
C HIS A 208 -5.83 11.50 1.43
N GLY A 209 -6.76 12.44 1.56
CA GLY A 209 -6.70 13.57 2.49
C GLY A 209 -6.04 14.82 1.92
N SER A 210 -5.66 14.82 0.64
CA SER A 210 -5.15 16.02 -0.03
C SER A 210 -6.27 17.01 -0.32
N HIS A 211 -6.02 18.29 -0.07
CA HIS A 211 -6.82 19.37 -0.63
C HIS A 211 -6.30 19.62 -2.06
N VAL A 212 -7.11 19.29 -3.05
CA VAL A 212 -6.71 19.22 -4.46
C VAL A 212 -7.88 19.55 -5.38
N ASN A 213 -7.58 20.04 -6.58
CA ASN A 213 -8.60 20.27 -7.60
C ASN A 213 -9.16 18.94 -8.15
N PRO A 214 -10.43 18.89 -8.56
CA PRO A 214 -11.10 17.66 -9.01
C PRO A 214 -10.36 16.89 -10.09
N GLU A 215 -9.72 17.56 -11.05
CA GLU A 215 -8.98 16.93 -12.14
C GLU A 215 -7.70 16.23 -11.71
N SER A 216 -7.26 16.45 -10.47
CA SER A 216 -6.06 15.82 -9.88
C SER A 216 -6.37 14.97 -8.64
N ASP A 217 -7.65 14.80 -8.31
CA ASP A 217 -8.07 14.07 -7.11
C ASP A 217 -8.03 12.55 -7.28
N GLY A 218 -8.15 12.07 -8.50
CA GLY A 218 -8.19 10.64 -8.78
C GLY A 218 -9.56 10.02 -8.48
N TYR A 219 -10.62 10.56 -9.09
CA TYR A 219 -11.96 9.97 -9.00
C TYR A 219 -11.96 8.53 -9.50
N PRO A 220 -12.79 7.65 -8.93
CA PRO A 220 -12.84 6.23 -9.30
C PRO A 220 -13.09 5.99 -10.78
N GLU A 221 -13.80 6.89 -11.46
CA GLU A 221 -14.12 6.87 -12.88
C GLU A 221 -13.05 7.53 -13.77
N ALA A 222 -12.00 8.10 -13.17
CA ALA A 222 -10.90 8.75 -13.89
C ALA A 222 -9.74 7.82 -14.21
N TRP A 223 -9.97 6.52 -14.23
CA TRP A 223 -8.97 5.49 -14.44
C TRP A 223 -8.36 5.50 -15.85
N TRP A 224 -7.21 4.85 -15.98
CA TRP A 224 -6.54 4.61 -17.26
C TRP A 224 -5.85 3.24 -17.29
N LEU A 225 -5.74 2.69 -18.52
CA LEU A 225 -5.03 1.44 -18.81
C LEU A 225 -3.53 1.69 -19.03
N PRO A 226 -2.69 0.64 -18.95
CA PRO A 226 -1.31 0.73 -19.39
C PRO A 226 -1.21 0.99 -20.91
N ASP A 227 -0.11 1.59 -21.35
CA ASP A 227 0.25 1.66 -22.76
C ASP A 227 0.82 0.30 -23.21
N ALA A 228 -0.06 -0.65 -23.51
CA ALA A 228 0.31 -2.02 -23.84
C ALA A 228 -0.03 -2.37 -25.30
N LEU A 229 0.79 -3.24 -25.89
CA LEU A 229 0.70 -3.61 -27.30
C LEU A 229 -0.52 -4.49 -27.62
N ASN A 230 -1.05 -5.18 -26.65
CA ASN A 230 -2.11 -6.19 -26.83
C ASN A 230 -3.45 -5.78 -26.21
N ILE A 231 -3.71 -4.48 -26.00
CA ILE A 231 -5.03 -4.02 -25.57
C ILE A 231 -6.09 -4.52 -26.55
N PRO A 232 -7.15 -5.21 -26.08
CA PRO A 232 -8.17 -5.73 -26.99
C PRO A 232 -8.86 -4.62 -27.79
N ALA A 233 -9.11 -4.88 -29.05
CA ALA A 233 -9.79 -3.91 -29.91
C ALA A 233 -11.20 -3.61 -29.37
N GLY A 234 -11.53 -2.32 -29.28
CA GLY A 234 -12.82 -1.86 -28.77
C GLY A 234 -12.84 -1.57 -27.25
N TYR A 235 -11.76 -1.88 -26.54
CA TYR A 235 -11.65 -1.48 -25.14
C TYR A 235 -11.44 0.04 -25.01
N ALA A 236 -12.09 0.63 -24.02
CA ALA A 236 -11.74 1.98 -23.57
C ALA A 236 -10.38 1.94 -22.86
N THR A 237 -9.53 2.92 -23.13
CA THR A 237 -8.24 3.07 -22.46
C THR A 237 -8.30 4.03 -21.29
N GLN A 238 -9.42 4.70 -21.11
CA GLN A 238 -9.66 5.73 -20.07
C GLN A 238 -11.11 5.67 -19.61
N GLY A 239 -11.32 5.97 -18.33
CA GLY A 239 -12.65 6.11 -17.74
C GLY A 239 -13.34 7.41 -18.10
N SER A 240 -14.63 7.51 -17.74
CA SER A 240 -15.51 8.63 -18.15
C SER A 240 -15.10 9.98 -17.59
N LEU A 241 -14.42 10.01 -16.42
CA LEU A 241 -13.95 11.24 -15.79
C LEU A 241 -12.43 11.45 -15.94
N TYR A 242 -11.77 10.68 -16.78
CA TYR A 242 -10.35 10.89 -17.03
C TYR A 242 -10.12 12.29 -17.59
N ASP A 243 -9.40 13.10 -16.84
CA ASP A 243 -9.00 14.45 -17.22
C ASP A 243 -7.57 14.72 -16.74
N GLN A 244 -6.78 15.34 -17.58
CA GLN A 244 -5.39 15.66 -17.29
C GLN A 244 -5.31 17.10 -16.83
N TYR A 245 -4.47 17.37 -15.85
CA TYR A 245 -4.33 18.69 -15.23
C TYR A 245 -4.25 19.84 -16.23
N ASP A 246 -3.44 19.71 -17.28
CA ASP A 246 -3.27 20.73 -18.31
C ASP A 246 -3.60 20.24 -19.72
N ARG A 247 -4.09 19.03 -19.88
CA ARG A 247 -4.45 18.37 -21.14
C ARG A 247 -3.33 18.31 -22.18
N THR A 248 -2.10 18.47 -21.76
CA THR A 248 -0.92 18.41 -22.63
C THR A 248 -0.03 17.21 -22.38
N ASN A 249 -0.45 16.30 -21.46
CA ASN A 249 0.28 15.09 -21.18
C ASN A 249 0.43 14.23 -22.45
N THR A 250 1.67 14.02 -22.87
CA THR A 250 2.01 13.26 -24.07
C THR A 250 2.37 11.81 -23.78
N VAL A 251 2.37 11.40 -22.52
CA VAL A 251 2.74 10.03 -22.10
C VAL A 251 1.48 9.18 -22.03
N LEU A 252 1.39 8.21 -22.92
CA LEU A 252 0.28 7.24 -22.92
C LEU A 252 0.30 6.39 -21.65
N GLY A 253 -0.84 5.84 -21.26
CA GLY A 253 -0.95 5.04 -20.05
C GLY A 253 -0.69 5.82 -18.76
N SER A 254 -0.90 7.14 -18.74
CA SER A 254 -0.64 7.96 -17.57
C SER A 254 -1.62 9.12 -17.41
N ALA A 255 -1.73 9.63 -16.19
CA ALA A 255 -2.37 10.90 -15.88
C ALA A 255 -1.37 11.88 -15.26
N PHE A 256 -1.56 13.18 -15.49
CA PHE A 256 -0.70 14.23 -14.95
C PHE A 256 -1.50 15.09 -13.96
N TYR A 257 -1.11 15.05 -12.70
CA TYR A 257 -1.79 15.70 -11.59
C TYR A 257 -0.92 16.77 -10.95
N ALA A 258 -1.58 17.79 -10.39
CA ALA A 258 -0.95 18.85 -9.60
C ALA A 258 -1.61 18.95 -8.24
N TYR A 259 -0.79 18.92 -7.21
CA TYR A 259 -1.17 19.03 -5.81
C TYR A 259 -0.65 20.35 -5.27
N GLU A 260 -1.54 21.25 -4.88
CA GLU A 260 -1.17 22.59 -4.38
C GLU A 260 -0.53 22.52 -2.99
N ASN A 261 -0.76 21.44 -2.26
CA ASN A 261 -0.30 21.25 -0.87
C ASN A 261 -0.66 22.43 0.04
N ASP A 262 -1.76 23.10 -0.22
CA ASP A 262 -2.22 24.32 0.48
C ASP A 262 -2.91 24.00 1.81
N GLN A 263 -2.49 22.95 2.45
CA GLN A 263 -2.97 22.47 3.73
C GLN A 263 -1.83 22.39 4.76
N PRO A 264 -2.15 22.30 6.07
CA PRO A 264 -1.14 22.16 7.12
C PRO A 264 -0.26 20.94 6.95
N ALA A 265 0.93 20.98 7.59
CA ALA A 265 1.81 19.82 7.68
C ALA A 265 1.06 18.61 8.27
N THR A 266 1.06 17.50 7.54
CA THR A 266 0.28 16.30 7.89
C THR A 266 0.90 15.02 7.35
N THR A 267 0.36 13.91 7.82
CA THR A 267 0.62 12.56 7.31
C THR A 267 -0.60 12.08 6.57
N ILE A 268 -0.51 12.02 5.26
CA ILE A 268 -1.52 11.45 4.37
C ILE A 268 -0.88 10.36 3.51
N TRP A 269 -1.60 9.78 2.60
CA TRP A 269 -1.09 8.66 1.82
C TRP A 269 -1.68 8.65 0.41
N TYR A 270 -1.04 7.96 -0.51
CA TYR A 270 -1.51 7.77 -1.87
C TYR A 270 -1.74 6.30 -2.17
N HIS A 271 -2.78 6.00 -2.93
CA HIS A 271 -3.17 4.65 -3.26
C HIS A 271 -4.01 4.60 -4.54
N ASP A 272 -4.24 3.39 -5.06
CA ASP A 272 -5.18 3.19 -6.16
C ASP A 272 -6.62 3.44 -5.73
N HIS A 273 -7.43 4.00 -6.63
CA HIS A 273 -8.83 4.34 -6.37
C HIS A 273 -9.78 3.90 -7.51
N ALA A 274 -9.37 2.99 -8.40
CA ALA A 274 -10.18 2.55 -9.53
C ALA A 274 -11.52 1.93 -9.08
N MET A 275 -12.62 2.36 -9.70
CA MET A 275 -13.99 1.97 -9.32
C MET A 275 -14.14 0.45 -9.24
N GLY A 276 -14.72 -0.04 -8.14
CA GLY A 276 -14.95 -1.47 -7.89
C GLY A 276 -13.69 -2.32 -7.73
N MET A 277 -12.49 -1.76 -7.99
CA MET A 277 -11.22 -2.45 -7.95
C MET A 277 -10.28 -1.98 -6.84
N THR A 278 -10.50 -0.83 -6.22
CA THR A 278 -9.63 -0.23 -5.19
C THR A 278 -9.17 -1.25 -4.15
N ARG A 279 -10.10 -2.03 -3.58
CA ARG A 279 -9.80 -3.03 -2.54
C ARG A 279 -8.77 -4.08 -2.99
N VAL A 280 -8.86 -4.55 -4.23
CA VAL A 280 -7.96 -5.58 -4.77
C VAL A 280 -6.68 -4.97 -5.35
N ASN A 281 -6.76 -3.80 -6.00
CA ASN A 281 -5.59 -3.06 -6.47
C ASN A 281 -4.67 -2.69 -5.28
N VAL A 282 -5.23 -2.10 -4.22
CA VAL A 282 -4.46 -1.75 -3.01
C VAL A 282 -3.96 -2.99 -2.27
N TYR A 283 -4.73 -4.09 -2.30
CA TYR A 283 -4.27 -5.34 -1.72
C TYR A 283 -3.07 -5.94 -2.47
N ALA A 284 -3.03 -5.78 -3.80
CA ALA A 284 -1.87 -6.15 -4.63
C ALA A 284 -0.63 -5.30 -4.31
N GLY A 285 -0.82 -4.06 -3.80
CA GLY A 285 0.28 -3.28 -3.25
C GLY A 285 0.30 -1.76 -3.42
N PRO A 286 -0.29 -1.15 -4.46
CA PRO A 286 -0.14 0.28 -4.73
C PRO A 286 -0.63 1.20 -3.60
N ALA A 287 0.27 1.52 -2.68
CA ALA A 287 0.09 2.47 -1.59
C ALA A 287 1.43 3.01 -1.09
N GLY A 288 1.46 4.26 -0.64
CA GLY A 288 2.64 4.90 -0.06
C GLY A 288 2.28 6.14 0.76
N PHE A 289 3.20 6.59 1.61
CA PHE A 289 3.01 7.81 2.37
C PHE A 289 3.19 9.06 1.51
N TRP A 290 2.36 10.06 1.77
CA TRP A 290 2.53 11.43 1.31
C TRP A 290 2.61 12.32 2.53
N LEU A 291 3.79 12.92 2.77
CA LEU A 291 4.01 13.77 3.93
C LEU A 291 4.09 15.23 3.47
N ILE A 292 3.22 16.06 4.03
CA ILE A 292 3.31 17.52 3.85
C ILE A 292 4.05 18.08 5.05
N ARG A 293 5.12 18.83 4.81
CA ARG A 293 5.97 19.43 5.82
C ARG A 293 5.98 20.94 5.73
N GLY A 294 6.43 21.61 6.79
CA GLY A 294 6.57 23.06 6.83
C GLY A 294 5.25 23.80 6.96
N GLY A 295 5.24 25.05 6.49
CA GLY A 295 4.10 25.96 6.65
C GLY A 295 3.91 26.49 8.08
N ALA A 296 2.82 27.23 8.29
CA ALA A 296 2.53 27.88 9.57
C ALA A 296 2.32 26.90 10.73
N ASN A 297 1.83 25.69 10.42
CA ASN A 297 1.57 24.62 11.39
C ASN A 297 2.54 23.43 11.17
N GLY A 298 3.74 23.70 10.67
CA GLY A 298 4.78 22.69 10.48
C GLY A 298 5.51 22.32 11.76
N ASP A 299 6.34 21.29 11.70
CA ASP A 299 7.10 20.73 12.83
C ASP A 299 7.87 21.80 13.62
N ALA A 300 8.45 22.80 12.92
CA ALA A 300 9.21 23.87 13.54
C ALA A 300 8.35 24.88 14.35
N ASN A 301 7.05 24.86 14.13
CA ASN A 301 6.10 25.78 14.77
C ASN A 301 5.28 25.12 15.88
N VAL A 302 5.50 23.81 16.15
CA VAL A 302 4.91 23.12 17.28
C VAL A 302 5.56 23.62 18.57
N LEU A 303 4.74 24.09 19.52
CA LEU A 303 5.22 24.63 20.77
C LEU A 303 5.12 23.61 21.90
N ASP A 304 6.10 23.61 22.77
CA ASP A 304 6.03 22.95 24.08
C ASP A 304 5.10 23.77 25.00
N ALA A 305 4.00 23.17 25.44
CA ALA A 305 2.99 23.87 26.22
C ALA A 305 3.50 24.36 27.60
N ALA A 306 4.53 23.73 28.17
CA ALA A 306 5.08 24.11 29.46
C ALA A 306 6.06 25.28 29.35
N THR A 307 6.75 25.43 28.26
CA THR A 307 7.82 26.43 28.07
C THR A 307 7.47 27.53 27.08
N GLY A 308 6.47 27.32 26.22
CA GLY A 308 6.14 28.22 25.09
C GLY A 308 7.21 28.28 24.01
N LEU A 309 8.24 27.44 24.08
CA LEU A 309 9.31 27.34 23.08
C LEU A 309 8.99 26.28 22.02
N ALA A 310 9.70 26.30 20.91
CA ALA A 310 9.58 25.28 19.87
C ALA A 310 9.84 23.87 20.45
N ALA A 311 8.90 22.96 20.23
CA ALA A 311 9.00 21.58 20.68
C ALA A 311 10.15 20.87 19.95
N GLN A 312 10.87 20.03 20.70
CA GLN A 312 11.91 19.18 20.14
C GLN A 312 11.31 17.84 19.72
N LEU A 313 10.64 17.83 18.57
CA LEU A 313 10.07 16.59 18.03
C LEU A 313 11.16 15.61 17.62
N PRO A 314 10.95 14.28 17.84
CA PRO A 314 11.92 13.28 17.43
C PRO A 314 12.15 13.28 15.92
N GLY A 315 13.42 13.26 15.52
CA GLY A 315 13.92 13.18 14.16
C GLY A 315 15.39 12.74 14.18
N PRO A 316 16.07 12.61 13.03
CA PRO A 316 15.58 12.86 11.67
C PRO A 316 14.68 11.75 11.12
N ALA A 317 13.93 12.08 10.07
CA ALA A 317 13.27 11.15 9.17
C ALA A 317 14.27 10.64 8.10
N PRO A 318 13.94 9.58 7.34
CA PRO A 318 14.65 9.26 6.11
C PRO A 318 14.68 10.48 5.18
N ALA A 319 15.83 10.77 4.59
CA ALA A 319 16.02 11.95 3.77
C ALA A 319 16.64 11.60 2.43
N LEU A 320 16.23 12.34 1.40
CA LEU A 320 16.74 12.19 0.04
C LEU A 320 18.27 12.33 0.01
N GLY A 321 18.92 11.40 -0.68
CA GLY A 321 20.37 11.41 -0.87
C GLY A 321 21.21 10.97 0.34
N ALA A 322 20.57 10.66 1.46
CA ALA A 322 21.27 10.16 2.66
C ALA A 322 21.56 8.65 2.62
N GLY A 323 21.15 7.96 1.57
CA GLY A 323 21.27 6.51 1.42
C GLY A 323 19.99 5.77 1.77
N ASP A 324 20.00 4.45 1.54
CA ASP A 324 18.87 3.59 1.91
C ASP A 324 19.10 3.03 3.32
N PRO A 325 18.20 3.36 4.30
CA PRO A 325 18.36 2.90 5.68
C PRO A 325 18.22 1.38 5.84
N ASN A 326 17.76 0.68 4.82
CA ASN A 326 17.62 -0.78 4.88
C ASN A 326 18.95 -1.49 4.55
N PHE A 327 19.86 -0.80 3.88
CA PHE A 327 21.20 -1.31 3.52
C PHE A 327 22.34 -0.61 4.27
N ASP A 328 22.13 0.61 4.75
CA ASP A 328 23.11 1.36 5.57
C ASP A 328 22.71 1.37 7.04
N GLY A 329 23.26 0.46 7.81
CA GLY A 329 23.00 0.35 9.24
C GLY A 329 23.46 1.56 10.06
N ALA A 330 24.50 2.28 9.63
CA ALA A 330 24.95 3.49 10.29
C ALA A 330 23.92 4.60 10.13
N TYR A 331 23.46 4.83 8.91
CA TYR A 331 22.39 5.78 8.62
C TYR A 331 21.08 5.38 9.33
N ARG A 332 20.64 4.14 9.21
CA ARG A 332 19.46 3.60 9.91
C ARG A 332 19.48 3.91 11.40
N SER A 333 20.63 3.77 12.04
CA SER A 333 20.78 4.01 13.48
C SER A 333 20.56 5.46 13.91
N THR A 334 20.55 6.41 12.97
CA THR A 334 20.30 7.83 13.25
C THR A 334 18.82 8.21 13.18
N ILE A 335 18.01 7.46 12.44
CA ILE A 335 16.59 7.78 12.17
C ILE A 335 15.76 7.67 13.45
N ARG A 336 14.92 8.67 13.70
CA ARG A 336 14.02 8.74 14.86
C ARG A 336 12.57 9.05 14.49
N GLU A 337 12.31 9.45 13.26
CA GLU A 337 10.97 9.60 12.69
C GLU A 337 10.80 8.53 11.61
N ILE A 338 9.79 7.66 11.76
CA ILE A 338 9.63 6.46 10.93
C ILE A 338 8.17 6.34 10.49
N PRO A 339 7.88 6.35 9.17
CA PRO A 339 6.59 5.96 8.64
C PRO A 339 6.35 4.46 8.85
N ILE A 340 5.14 4.10 9.28
CA ILE A 340 4.74 2.72 9.58
C ILE A 340 3.36 2.45 8.98
N ALA A 341 3.32 1.74 7.85
CA ALA A 341 2.10 1.22 7.26
C ALA A 341 1.84 -0.20 7.78
N ILE A 342 0.68 -0.40 8.39
CA ILE A 342 0.24 -1.69 8.92
C ILE A 342 -0.86 -2.21 8.01
N GLN A 343 -0.67 -3.41 7.48
CA GLN A 343 -1.58 -4.04 6.54
C GLN A 343 -1.83 -5.49 6.96
N ASP A 344 -3.05 -5.99 6.76
CA ASP A 344 -3.34 -7.39 6.93
C ASP A 344 -3.29 -8.12 5.58
N ARG A 345 -2.62 -9.24 5.52
CA ARG A 345 -2.46 -10.08 4.32
C ARG A 345 -2.62 -11.55 4.68
N SER A 346 -2.95 -12.35 3.69
CA SER A 346 -2.81 -13.82 3.75
C SER A 346 -1.97 -14.29 2.57
N PHE A 347 -1.26 -15.38 2.77
CA PHE A 347 -0.33 -15.89 1.77
C PHE A 347 -0.68 -17.33 1.42
N ASN A 348 -0.52 -17.71 0.17
CA ASN A 348 -0.53 -19.10 -0.25
C ASN A 348 0.79 -19.78 0.09
N ALA A 349 0.83 -21.10 -0.01
CA ALA A 349 2.01 -21.90 0.30
C ALA A 349 3.22 -21.58 -0.61
N ASP A 350 2.97 -21.08 -1.80
CA ASP A 350 3.97 -20.63 -2.77
C ASP A 350 4.45 -19.17 -2.54
N GLY A 351 3.97 -18.52 -1.48
CA GLY A 351 4.32 -17.15 -1.11
C GLY A 351 3.50 -16.08 -1.83
N SER A 352 2.63 -16.44 -2.77
CA SER A 352 1.74 -15.47 -3.40
C SER A 352 0.70 -14.94 -2.40
N LEU A 353 0.20 -13.72 -2.65
CA LEU A 353 -0.90 -13.15 -1.87
C LEU A 353 -2.18 -13.95 -2.12
N PHE A 354 -2.91 -14.22 -1.05
CA PHE A 354 -4.24 -14.83 -1.12
C PHE A 354 -5.31 -13.75 -1.01
N TYR A 355 -6.25 -13.77 -1.93
CA TYR A 355 -7.51 -13.03 -1.84
C TYR A 355 -8.66 -13.98 -2.23
N PRO A 356 -9.79 -13.98 -1.51
CA PRO A 356 -10.91 -14.87 -1.83
C PRO A 356 -11.51 -14.51 -3.21
N ASP A 357 -11.72 -15.54 -4.02
CA ASP A 357 -12.20 -15.44 -5.39
C ASP A 357 -13.73 -15.58 -5.53
N HIS A 358 -14.42 -15.89 -4.43
CA HIS A 358 -15.88 -15.95 -4.39
C HIS A 358 -16.43 -15.89 -2.95
N ARG A 359 -17.73 -15.66 -2.82
CA ARG A 359 -18.45 -15.47 -1.55
C ARG A 359 -18.42 -16.67 -0.62
N SER A 360 -18.27 -17.88 -1.14
CA SER A 360 -18.26 -19.09 -0.30
C SER A 360 -17.20 -19.07 0.77
N PHE A 361 -16.13 -18.31 0.57
CA PHE A 361 -15.06 -18.15 1.54
C PHE A 361 -15.55 -17.59 2.89
N PHE A 362 -16.45 -16.60 2.87
CA PHE A 362 -16.98 -15.97 4.08
C PHE A 362 -18.39 -16.44 4.43
N GLU A 363 -19.21 -16.72 3.42
CA GLU A 363 -20.64 -17.01 3.61
C GLU A 363 -20.92 -18.52 3.63
N LEU A 364 -19.92 -19.37 3.40
CA LEU A 364 -20.02 -20.83 3.34
C LEU A 364 -21.07 -21.31 2.31
N LEU A 365 -21.27 -20.54 1.24
CA LEU A 365 -22.19 -20.86 0.17
C LEU A 365 -21.64 -22.01 -0.69
N THR A 366 -22.53 -22.80 -1.26
CA THR A 366 -22.21 -23.89 -2.17
C THR A 366 -22.31 -23.47 -3.63
N PRO A 367 -21.67 -24.20 -4.59
CA PRO A 367 -21.66 -23.82 -5.99
C PRO A 367 -23.01 -23.46 -6.62
N PRO A 368 -24.15 -24.10 -6.36
CA PRO A 368 -25.42 -23.63 -6.92
C PRO A 368 -25.80 -22.22 -6.49
N ASP A 369 -25.43 -21.83 -5.26
CA ASP A 369 -25.76 -20.53 -4.69
C ASP A 369 -24.81 -19.43 -5.17
N LEU A 370 -23.68 -19.81 -5.79
CA LEU A 370 -22.66 -18.91 -6.33
C LEU A 370 -22.79 -18.70 -7.85
N GLN A 371 -23.70 -19.43 -8.49
CA GLN A 371 -23.92 -19.25 -9.92
C GLN A 371 -24.69 -17.97 -10.20
N ILE A 372 -24.40 -17.37 -11.31
CA ILE A 372 -25.03 -16.13 -11.81
C ILE A 372 -26.46 -16.27 -12.36
N PRO A 373 -27.23 -17.33 -12.19
CA PRO A 373 -28.66 -17.14 -12.31
C PRO A 373 -29.28 -16.32 -11.17
N PHE A 374 -28.50 -15.79 -10.24
CA PHE A 374 -28.93 -14.68 -9.39
C PHE A 374 -29.19 -13.38 -10.15
N PHE A 375 -28.72 -13.31 -11.33
CA PHE A 375 -28.83 -12.25 -12.27
C PHE A 375 -29.50 -12.76 -13.52
N PRO A 376 -30.67 -12.29 -13.91
CA PRO A 376 -31.60 -11.44 -13.17
C PRO A 376 -32.72 -12.18 -12.46
N ASP A 377 -32.73 -13.53 -12.37
CA ASP A 377 -33.88 -14.27 -11.84
C ASP A 377 -33.49 -15.44 -10.91
N PRO A 378 -33.81 -15.40 -9.59
CA PRO A 378 -34.38 -14.25 -8.92
C PRO A 378 -33.38 -13.11 -8.85
N ALA A 379 -33.81 -11.89 -9.09
CA ALA A 379 -32.96 -10.73 -9.10
C ALA A 379 -32.20 -10.60 -7.77
N SER A 380 -30.88 -10.71 -7.85
CA SER A 380 -29.97 -10.41 -6.74
C SER A 380 -28.94 -9.37 -7.20
N ASP A 381 -28.73 -8.36 -6.41
CA ASP A 381 -27.69 -7.35 -6.58
C ASP A 381 -26.37 -7.75 -5.94
N ILE A 382 -26.27 -8.98 -5.41
CA ILE A 382 -25.07 -9.47 -4.76
C ILE A 382 -24.23 -10.27 -5.76
N PRO A 383 -23.11 -9.75 -6.22
CA PRO A 383 -22.22 -10.44 -7.15
C PRO A 383 -21.59 -11.71 -6.56
N PRO A 384 -21.30 -12.73 -7.37
CA PRO A 384 -20.80 -14.03 -6.89
C PRO A 384 -19.40 -13.97 -6.33
N ILE A 385 -18.56 -13.03 -6.78
CA ILE A 385 -17.18 -12.87 -6.31
C ILE A 385 -17.10 -11.80 -5.19
N TRP A 386 -18.17 -11.03 -4.98
CA TRP A 386 -18.15 -9.95 -4.01
C TRP A 386 -17.99 -10.43 -2.58
N ASN A 387 -17.04 -9.82 -1.87
CA ASN A 387 -16.80 -10.03 -0.45
C ASN A 387 -16.91 -8.67 0.24
N PRO A 388 -17.92 -8.47 1.11
CA PRO A 388 -18.18 -7.16 1.73
C PRO A 388 -17.06 -6.69 2.63
N GLU A 389 -16.42 -7.65 3.33
CA GLU A 389 -15.29 -7.41 4.21
C GLU A 389 -14.29 -8.56 4.12
N ALA A 390 -13.01 -8.24 4.26
CA ALA A 390 -11.96 -9.23 4.26
C ALA A 390 -11.02 -9.00 5.45
N PHE A 391 -10.86 -10.04 6.27
CA PHE A 391 -10.01 -10.06 7.46
C PHE A 391 -8.90 -11.09 7.25
N PHE A 392 -7.72 -10.61 6.90
CA PHE A 392 -6.59 -11.48 6.64
C PHE A 392 -5.83 -11.81 7.93
N ASN A 393 -5.04 -12.88 7.93
CA ASN A 393 -4.54 -13.50 9.15
C ASN A 393 -3.10 -13.14 9.52
N THR A 394 -2.40 -12.38 8.69
CA THR A 394 -0.98 -12.07 8.87
C THR A 394 -0.77 -10.55 8.80
N MET A 395 -0.14 -9.97 9.84
CA MET A 395 0.21 -8.55 9.83
C MET A 395 1.51 -8.32 9.09
N VAL A 396 1.44 -7.43 8.11
CA VAL A 396 2.57 -6.93 7.33
C VAL A 396 2.80 -5.48 7.70
N VAL A 397 4.00 -5.14 8.12
CA VAL A 397 4.37 -3.78 8.50
C VAL A 397 5.52 -3.33 7.61
N ASN A 398 5.27 -2.28 6.83
CA ASN A 398 6.21 -1.78 5.83
C ASN A 398 6.76 -2.89 4.90
N GLY A 399 5.88 -3.81 4.46
CA GLY A 399 6.27 -4.89 3.56
C GLY A 399 7.04 -6.05 4.19
N ALA A 400 7.06 -6.16 5.51
CA ALA A 400 7.65 -7.27 6.24
C ALA A 400 6.65 -7.89 7.23
N VAL A 401 6.60 -9.22 7.30
CA VAL A 401 5.70 -9.94 8.22
C VAL A 401 6.23 -9.86 9.64
N TRP A 402 5.40 -9.31 10.56
CA TRP A 402 5.73 -9.16 11.99
C TRP A 402 7.18 -8.75 12.26
N PRO A 403 7.65 -7.62 11.72
CA PRO A 403 9.06 -7.25 11.82
C PRO A 403 9.46 -6.79 13.22
N ALA A 404 10.77 -6.68 13.43
CA ALA A 404 11.35 -6.10 14.63
C ALA A 404 12.15 -4.84 14.29
N LEU A 405 12.03 -3.81 15.13
CA LEU A 405 12.86 -2.61 15.06
C LEU A 405 13.80 -2.54 16.26
N GLU A 406 15.09 -2.55 16.01
CA GLU A 406 16.08 -2.26 17.06
C GLU A 406 16.16 -0.75 17.29
N VAL A 407 15.96 -0.33 18.55
CA VAL A 407 15.92 1.07 18.93
C VAL A 407 16.99 1.41 19.95
N ALA A 408 17.58 2.59 19.80
CA ALA A 408 18.39 3.20 20.85
C ALA A 408 17.47 3.70 22.00
N PRO A 409 18.01 3.91 23.22
CA PRO A 409 17.26 4.55 24.32
C PRO A 409 17.06 6.04 24.01
N ALA A 410 16.11 6.34 23.13
CA ALA A 410 15.78 7.68 22.65
C ALA A 410 14.27 7.80 22.41
N LYS A 411 13.78 9.01 22.19
CA LYS A 411 12.41 9.24 21.73
C LYS A 411 12.31 8.95 20.25
N TYR A 412 11.20 8.33 19.84
CA TYR A 412 10.87 8.06 18.45
C TYR A 412 9.52 8.67 18.12
N ARG A 413 9.36 9.08 16.88
CA ARG A 413 8.11 9.51 16.28
C ARG A 413 7.72 8.49 15.22
N PHE A 414 6.56 7.88 15.38
CA PHE A 414 5.99 6.98 14.38
C PHE A 414 4.83 7.68 13.67
N ARG A 415 4.83 7.60 12.35
CA ARG A 415 3.71 8.01 11.52
C ARG A 415 2.96 6.75 11.13
N LEU A 416 1.83 6.51 11.81
CA LEU A 416 1.07 5.27 11.68
C LEU A 416 0.01 5.40 10.60
N LEU A 417 -0.02 4.45 9.67
CA LEU A 417 -1.05 4.30 8.66
C LEU A 417 -1.72 2.94 8.84
N ASN A 418 -3.04 2.93 9.02
CA ASN A 418 -3.84 1.72 8.92
C ASN A 418 -4.17 1.45 7.44
N GLY A 419 -3.43 0.55 6.82
CA GLY A 419 -3.63 0.06 5.46
C GLY A 419 -4.28 -1.33 5.40
N CYS A 420 -4.94 -1.78 6.47
CA CYS A 420 -5.70 -3.04 6.48
C CYS A 420 -6.95 -2.94 5.60
N SER A 421 -7.43 -4.09 5.12
CA SER A 421 -8.65 -4.16 4.30
C SER A 421 -9.90 -3.73 5.06
N SER A 422 -10.17 -4.37 6.21
CA SER A 422 -11.42 -4.11 6.98
C SER A 422 -11.17 -3.94 8.48
N ARG A 423 -9.93 -4.00 8.94
CA ARG A 423 -9.62 -3.99 10.37
C ARG A 423 -9.46 -2.58 10.91
N PHE A 424 -10.09 -2.31 12.05
CA PHE A 424 -9.63 -1.29 12.99
C PHE A 424 -8.43 -1.83 13.77
N LEU A 425 -7.47 -0.96 14.08
CA LEU A 425 -6.28 -1.33 14.83
C LEU A 425 -6.32 -0.71 16.23
N ASN A 426 -6.35 -1.57 17.25
CA ASN A 426 -6.08 -1.15 18.64
C ASN A 426 -4.60 -1.41 18.91
N ILE A 427 -3.81 -0.37 19.01
CA ILE A 427 -2.35 -0.44 19.16
C ILE A 427 -2.00 -0.19 20.64
N ALA A 428 -1.25 -1.11 21.22
CA ALA A 428 -0.69 -0.97 22.56
C ALA A 428 0.83 -1.21 22.54
N LEU A 429 1.56 -0.44 23.32
CA LEU A 429 3.00 -0.64 23.54
C LEU A 429 3.19 -1.39 24.86
N VAL A 430 3.49 -2.68 24.79
CA VAL A 430 3.63 -3.53 25.96
C VAL A 430 5.09 -3.88 26.24
N ASN A 431 5.55 -3.63 27.45
CA ASN A 431 6.86 -4.10 27.89
C ASN A 431 6.82 -5.62 28.08
N GLN A 432 7.50 -6.36 27.22
CA GLN A 432 7.48 -7.82 27.21
C GLN A 432 8.04 -8.48 28.48
N THR A 433 8.92 -7.79 29.20
CA THR A 433 9.51 -8.30 30.45
C THR A 433 8.57 -8.18 31.63
N SER A 434 7.85 -7.05 31.73
CA SER A 434 6.95 -6.76 32.86
C SER A 434 5.48 -7.01 32.56
N GLY A 435 5.10 -7.18 31.29
CA GLY A 435 3.70 -7.23 30.85
C GLY A 435 2.93 -5.90 31.00
N ILE A 436 3.62 -4.82 31.36
CA ILE A 436 3.00 -3.51 31.60
C ILE A 436 2.84 -2.78 30.28
N GLU A 437 1.67 -2.25 30.03
CA GLU A 437 1.41 -1.32 28.94
C GLU A 437 2.10 0.02 29.20
N MET A 438 2.84 0.46 28.20
CA MET A 438 3.58 1.72 28.25
C MET A 438 2.81 2.79 27.45
N PRO A 439 2.59 3.97 28.01
CA PRO A 439 1.91 5.03 27.31
C PRO A 439 2.74 5.53 26.14
N PHE A 440 2.05 5.94 25.09
CA PHE A 440 2.62 6.77 24.04
C PHE A 440 1.87 8.10 23.93
N HIS A 441 2.42 9.04 23.19
CA HIS A 441 1.89 10.37 23.07
C HIS A 441 1.47 10.62 21.64
N GLN A 442 0.17 10.77 21.40
CA GLN A 442 -0.35 11.15 20.11
C GLN A 442 -0.18 12.67 19.94
N ILE A 443 0.50 13.06 18.88
CA ILE A 443 0.80 14.47 18.55
C ILE A 443 0.08 14.93 17.29
N GLY A 444 -0.49 14.01 16.51
CA GLY A 444 -1.19 14.32 15.28
C GLY A 444 -2.20 13.26 14.89
N GLY A 445 -3.00 13.59 13.90
CA GLY A 445 -3.99 12.73 13.22
C GLY A 445 -3.95 12.99 11.71
N ASP A 446 -4.99 12.59 11.01
CA ASP A 446 -5.06 12.60 9.55
C ASP A 446 -4.85 13.98 8.92
N GLN A 447 -5.27 15.06 9.58
CA GLN A 447 -5.22 16.41 9.00
C GLN A 447 -4.17 17.32 9.67
N GLY A 448 -3.23 16.76 10.42
CA GLY A 448 -2.13 17.51 10.99
C GLY A 448 -1.91 17.31 12.49
N PHE A 449 -1.24 18.27 13.12
CA PHE A 449 -0.98 18.24 14.54
C PHE A 449 -2.26 18.48 15.36
N LEU A 450 -2.39 17.75 16.48
CA LEU A 450 -3.41 18.01 17.47
C LEU A 450 -3.14 19.34 18.18
N PRO A 451 -4.18 20.06 18.68
CA PRO A 451 -4.00 21.27 19.48
C PRO A 451 -3.18 21.01 20.76
N GLU A 452 -3.33 19.82 21.32
CA GLU A 452 -2.63 19.38 22.52
C GLU A 452 -2.17 17.93 22.37
N VAL A 453 -1.08 17.58 23.02
CA VAL A 453 -0.58 16.20 23.05
C VAL A 453 -1.51 15.33 23.90
N VAL A 454 -1.97 14.23 23.33
CA VAL A 454 -2.80 13.25 24.05
C VAL A 454 -1.94 12.10 24.51
N ARG A 455 -2.00 11.77 25.78
CA ARG A 455 -1.40 10.57 26.33
C ARG A 455 -2.37 9.40 26.16
N VAL A 456 -1.96 8.41 25.39
CA VAL A 456 -2.73 7.19 25.12
C VAL A 456 -2.16 6.03 25.92
#